data_881a3a1bdea7d46124d68abb3011294a
#
_entry.id   881a3a1bdea7d46124d68abb3011294a
#
_cell.length_a   1.000
_cell.length_b   1.000
_cell.length_c   1.000
_cell.angle_alpha   90.00
_cell.angle_beta   90.00
_cell.angle_gamma   90.00
#
_symmetry.space_group_name_H-M   'P 1'
#
loop_
_entity.id
_entity.type
_entity.pdbx_description
1 polymer ?
#
loop_
_entity_poly.entity_id
_entity_poly.type
_entity_poly.pdbx_seq_one_letter_code
_entity_poly.pdbx_strand_id
1 'polypeptide(L)'
;ALLLPKPLDEMRDPRDKFKPVPQVEAAAGLKIASPDLEGVLPGSTLYVAKNDEEIEKFTKLIESEMQSMFIDTETNGIILKCDTIGSLEAIVEMLKRSQVPVAKADIGPVNRRDVIEAKAIKEKDRHLGIVLSFNVKILPDAQEESELSHIKLFEDKVIYSLIDNYNAWVEED
;
A
#
# COMPACT_ATOMS: atom_id res chain seq x y z
N ALA A 1 -19.60 2.14 -14.31
CA ALA A 1 -19.33 3.06 -15.42
C ALA A 1 -17.82 3.18 -15.63
N LEU A 2 -17.39 3.20 -16.89
CA LEU A 2 -16.00 3.49 -17.30
C LEU A 2 -15.91 4.99 -17.64
N LEU A 3 -14.93 5.66 -17.07
CA LEU A 3 -14.75 7.10 -17.18
C LEU A 3 -13.32 7.39 -17.67
N LEU A 4 -13.21 7.91 -18.91
CA LEU A 4 -11.93 8.34 -19.47
C LEU A 4 -11.62 9.80 -19.12
N PRO A 5 -10.38 10.15 -18.79
CA PRO A 5 -9.95 11.53 -18.67
C PRO A 5 -10.20 12.28 -19.98
N LYS A 6 -10.70 13.49 -19.91
CA LYS A 6 -10.79 14.39 -21.08
C LYS A 6 -9.42 15.00 -21.37
N PRO A 7 -9.07 15.21 -22.65
CA PRO A 7 -7.93 16.04 -23.02
C PRO A 7 -8.03 17.45 -22.40
N LEU A 8 -6.88 18.06 -22.13
CA LEU A 8 -6.82 19.38 -21.46
C LEU A 8 -7.55 20.49 -22.22
N ASP A 9 -7.55 20.42 -23.54
CA ASP A 9 -8.23 21.35 -24.46
C ASP A 9 -9.77 21.20 -24.46
N GLU A 10 -10.29 20.05 -24.06
CA GLU A 10 -11.73 19.77 -23.89
C GLU A 10 -12.27 20.11 -22.50
N MET A 11 -11.39 20.35 -21.51
CA MET A 11 -11.77 20.66 -20.13
C MET A 11 -12.18 22.13 -19.98
N ARG A 12 -13.50 22.40 -20.02
CA ARG A 12 -14.06 23.74 -19.78
C ARG A 12 -14.30 24.08 -18.31
N ASP A 13 -14.49 23.05 -17.47
CA ASP A 13 -14.72 23.16 -16.03
C ASP A 13 -13.78 22.17 -15.28
N PRO A 14 -13.08 22.59 -14.22
CA PRO A 14 -12.25 21.69 -13.42
C PRO A 14 -13.00 20.48 -12.82
N ARG A 15 -14.33 20.55 -12.76
CA ARG A 15 -15.19 19.45 -12.28
C ARG A 15 -15.54 18.44 -13.37
N ASP A 16 -15.42 18.81 -14.66
CA ASP A 16 -15.78 17.98 -15.81
C ASP A 16 -14.53 17.32 -16.43
N LYS A 17 -13.76 16.61 -15.61
CA LYS A 17 -12.47 15.99 -15.99
C LYS A 17 -12.62 14.66 -16.71
N PHE A 18 -13.79 14.03 -16.68
CA PHE A 18 -14.00 12.69 -17.18
C PHE A 18 -15.21 12.61 -18.10
N LYS A 19 -15.14 11.74 -19.12
CA LYS A 19 -16.28 11.38 -19.95
C LYS A 19 -16.61 9.90 -19.80
N PRO A 20 -17.90 9.52 -19.68
CA PRO A 20 -18.30 8.12 -19.66
C PRO A 20 -18.09 7.50 -21.04
N VAL A 21 -17.60 6.26 -21.07
CA VAL A 21 -17.39 5.48 -22.28
C VAL A 21 -17.94 4.08 -22.10
N PRO A 22 -18.51 3.46 -23.15
CA PRO A 22 -19.03 2.10 -23.07
C PRO A 22 -17.91 1.05 -23.08
N GLN A 23 -16.78 1.36 -23.70
CA GLN A 23 -15.69 0.42 -23.95
C GLN A 23 -14.37 1.18 -24.10
N VAL A 24 -13.28 0.52 -23.75
CA VAL A 24 -11.90 1.01 -23.96
C VAL A 24 -11.13 -0.08 -24.70
N GLU A 25 -10.53 0.27 -25.86
CA GLU A 25 -9.86 -0.69 -26.75
C GLU A 25 -8.33 -0.63 -26.69
N ALA A 26 -7.78 0.40 -26.05
CA ALA A 26 -6.34 0.62 -25.93
C ALA A 26 -5.95 0.76 -24.46
N ALA A 27 -4.64 0.57 -24.17
CA ALA A 27 -4.09 0.85 -22.86
C ALA A 27 -4.31 2.32 -22.49
N ALA A 28 -5.10 2.57 -21.45
CA ALA A 28 -5.43 3.91 -20.99
C ALA A 28 -5.67 3.93 -19.48
N GLY A 29 -5.29 5.03 -18.83
CA GLY A 29 -5.71 5.31 -17.47
C GLY A 29 -7.20 5.68 -17.45
N LEU A 30 -7.99 4.99 -16.66
CA LEU A 30 -9.42 5.25 -16.55
C LEU A 30 -9.89 5.18 -15.10
N LYS A 31 -11.00 5.87 -14.82
CA LYS A 31 -11.69 5.77 -13.54
C LYS A 31 -12.87 4.80 -13.69
N ILE A 32 -12.94 3.80 -12.81
CA ILE A 32 -14.07 2.88 -12.70
C ILE A 32 -14.96 3.36 -11.57
N ALA A 33 -16.27 3.48 -11.83
CA ALA A 33 -17.27 3.78 -10.82
C ALA A 33 -18.30 2.66 -10.78
N SER A 34 -18.42 1.98 -9.63
CA SER A 34 -19.42 0.97 -9.33
C SER A 34 -19.84 1.08 -7.86
N PRO A 35 -21.09 0.72 -7.51
CA PRO A 35 -21.51 0.65 -6.11
C PRO A 35 -20.78 -0.47 -5.34
N ASP A 36 -20.30 -1.51 -6.04
CA ASP A 36 -19.74 -2.74 -5.44
C ASP A 36 -18.19 -2.70 -5.37
N LEU A 37 -17.58 -1.52 -5.24
CA LEU A 37 -16.13 -1.36 -5.08
C LEU A 37 -15.70 -1.24 -3.61
N GLU A 38 -16.62 -1.42 -2.68
CA GLU A 38 -16.29 -1.37 -1.26
C GLU A 38 -15.41 -2.58 -0.88
N GLY A 39 -14.25 -2.30 -0.27
CA GLY A 39 -13.27 -3.33 0.09
C GLY A 39 -12.26 -3.71 -1.00
N VAL A 40 -12.34 -3.13 -2.20
CA VAL A 40 -11.32 -3.34 -3.23
C VAL A 40 -10.03 -2.61 -2.85
N LEU A 41 -8.92 -3.35 -2.82
CA LEU A 41 -7.61 -2.80 -2.49
C LEU A 41 -6.99 -2.07 -3.69
N PRO A 42 -6.41 -0.89 -3.49
CA PRO A 42 -5.67 -0.18 -4.53
C PRO A 42 -4.50 -1.02 -5.06
N GLY A 43 -4.39 -1.11 -6.38
CA GLY A 43 -3.36 -1.91 -7.05
C GLY A 43 -3.77 -3.36 -7.35
N SER A 44 -4.99 -3.78 -6.96
CA SER A 44 -5.51 -5.10 -7.33
C SER A 44 -5.72 -5.23 -8.83
N THR A 45 -5.41 -6.40 -9.38
CA THR A 45 -5.72 -6.75 -10.76
C THR A 45 -7.22 -6.88 -10.97
N LEU A 46 -7.72 -6.41 -12.11
CA LEU A 46 -9.12 -6.49 -12.47
C LEU A 46 -9.28 -7.36 -13.72
N TYR A 47 -10.08 -8.40 -13.60
CA TYR A 47 -10.42 -9.31 -14.70
C TYR A 47 -11.85 -9.11 -15.16
N VAL A 48 -12.10 -9.27 -16.46
CA VAL A 48 -13.44 -9.24 -17.05
C VAL A 48 -13.87 -10.67 -17.33
N ALA A 49 -14.87 -11.17 -16.58
CA ALA A 49 -15.47 -12.47 -16.78
C ALA A 49 -16.74 -12.37 -17.61
N LYS A 50 -16.96 -13.30 -18.56
CA LYS A 50 -18.12 -13.35 -19.45
C LYS A 50 -19.12 -14.43 -19.07
N ASN A 51 -18.69 -15.39 -18.24
CA ASN A 51 -19.50 -16.54 -17.80
C ASN A 51 -19.00 -17.02 -16.42
N ASP A 52 -19.75 -17.92 -15.81
CA ASP A 52 -19.48 -18.42 -14.45
C ASP A 52 -18.14 -19.22 -14.38
N GLU A 53 -17.77 -19.93 -15.44
CA GLU A 53 -16.50 -20.66 -15.49
C GLU A 53 -15.28 -19.71 -15.45
N GLU A 54 -15.37 -18.58 -16.15
CA GLU A 54 -14.35 -17.54 -16.09
C GLU A 54 -14.29 -16.84 -14.72
N ILE A 55 -15.44 -16.67 -14.07
CA ILE A 55 -15.50 -16.13 -12.70
C ILE A 55 -14.73 -17.06 -11.75
N GLU A 56 -15.01 -18.36 -11.77
CA GLU A 56 -14.29 -19.34 -10.92
C GLU A 56 -12.78 -19.34 -11.20
N LYS A 57 -12.42 -19.31 -12.49
CA LYS A 57 -11.01 -19.28 -12.91
C LYS A 57 -10.29 -18.04 -12.38
N PHE A 58 -10.88 -16.85 -12.56
CA PHE A 58 -10.26 -15.59 -12.12
C PHE A 58 -10.28 -15.44 -10.61
N THR A 59 -11.30 -15.95 -9.92
CA THR A 59 -11.31 -16.00 -8.45
C THR A 59 -10.13 -16.81 -7.91
N LYS A 60 -9.91 -18.02 -8.44
CA LYS A 60 -8.76 -18.85 -8.05
C LYS A 60 -7.42 -18.21 -8.37
N LEU A 61 -7.33 -17.48 -9.50
CA LEU A 61 -6.12 -16.76 -9.88
C LEU A 61 -5.83 -15.63 -8.89
N ILE A 62 -6.84 -14.80 -8.56
CA ILE A 62 -6.71 -13.72 -7.60
C ILE A 62 -6.36 -14.27 -6.20
N GLU A 63 -7.02 -15.34 -5.77
CA GLU A 63 -6.71 -16.00 -4.50
C GLU A 63 -5.26 -16.51 -4.45
N SER A 64 -4.74 -17.08 -5.55
CA SER A 64 -3.36 -17.52 -5.63
C SER A 64 -2.36 -16.35 -5.65
N GLU A 65 -2.70 -15.26 -6.33
CA GLU A 65 -1.92 -14.02 -6.30
C GLU A 65 -1.90 -13.42 -4.88
N MET A 66 -3.03 -13.37 -4.21
CA MET A 66 -3.12 -12.90 -2.83
C MET A 66 -2.37 -13.81 -1.86
N GLN A 67 -2.40 -15.13 -2.02
CA GLN A 67 -1.64 -16.06 -1.18
C GLN A 67 -0.13 -15.91 -1.39
N SER A 68 0.32 -15.64 -2.61
CA SER A 68 1.73 -15.33 -2.88
C SER A 68 2.17 -13.98 -2.30
N MET A 69 1.22 -13.09 -2.04
CA MET A 69 1.42 -11.80 -1.37
C MET A 69 1.46 -11.89 0.16
N PHE A 70 1.09 -13.05 0.76
CA PHE A 70 1.38 -13.27 2.16
C PHE A 70 2.90 -13.34 2.30
N ILE A 71 3.46 -12.16 2.51
CA ILE A 71 4.84 -11.98 2.87
C ILE A 71 5.05 -12.84 4.08
N ASP A 72 6.05 -13.73 4.04
CA ASP A 72 6.53 -14.41 5.23
C ASP A 72 6.88 -13.34 6.26
N THR A 73 5.90 -12.99 7.08
CA THR A 73 6.08 -12.02 8.13
C THR A 73 6.87 -12.69 9.25
N GLU A 74 8.03 -12.16 9.52
CA GLU A 74 8.84 -12.63 10.62
C GLU A 74 8.20 -12.18 11.94
N THR A 75 8.39 -12.96 13.00
CA THR A 75 7.86 -12.62 14.33
C THR A 75 8.50 -11.35 14.90
N ASN A 76 9.61 -10.89 14.29
CA ASN A 76 10.35 -9.71 14.68
C ASN A 76 10.81 -8.99 13.41
N GLY A 77 10.39 -7.75 13.23
CA GLY A 77 10.69 -6.97 12.02
C GLY A 77 9.95 -5.65 12.03
N ILE A 78 10.17 -4.83 11.04
CA ILE A 78 9.52 -3.53 10.92
C ILE A 78 8.03 -3.67 10.55
N ILE A 79 7.25 -2.63 10.87
CA ILE A 79 5.87 -2.48 10.39
C ILE A 79 5.90 -1.60 9.13
N LEU A 80 5.33 -2.09 8.03
CA LEU A 80 5.26 -1.38 6.75
C LEU A 80 3.81 -1.06 6.38
N LYS A 81 3.53 0.19 6.04
CA LYS A 81 2.23 0.65 5.51
C LYS A 81 2.43 1.34 4.17
N CYS A 82 1.66 0.93 3.16
CA CYS A 82 1.74 1.43 1.80
C CYS A 82 0.39 1.86 1.24
N ASP A 83 0.42 2.62 0.16
CA ASP A 83 -0.77 3.06 -0.56
C ASP A 83 -1.35 2.00 -1.50
N THR A 84 -0.49 1.13 -2.05
CA THR A 84 -0.86 0.11 -3.04
C THR A 84 -0.11 -1.19 -2.82
N ILE A 85 -0.65 -2.28 -3.38
CA ILE A 85 0.00 -3.60 -3.40
C ILE A 85 1.37 -3.53 -4.09
N GLY A 86 1.48 -2.89 -5.25
CA GLY A 86 2.73 -2.81 -5.99
C GLY A 86 3.84 -2.05 -5.24
N SER A 87 3.48 -0.98 -4.52
CA SER A 87 4.42 -0.26 -3.65
C SER A 87 4.89 -1.13 -2.50
N LEU A 88 3.98 -1.87 -1.89
CA LEU A 88 4.26 -2.78 -0.79
C LEU A 88 5.22 -3.89 -1.22
N GLU A 89 4.96 -4.57 -2.34
CA GLU A 89 5.84 -5.61 -2.89
C GLU A 89 7.24 -5.07 -3.19
N ALA A 90 7.33 -3.91 -3.85
CA ALA A 90 8.61 -3.30 -4.19
C ALA A 90 9.43 -2.97 -2.94
N ILE A 91 8.82 -2.39 -1.91
CA ILE A 91 9.52 -2.03 -0.67
C ILE A 91 9.94 -3.27 0.11
N VAL A 92 9.07 -4.28 0.21
CA VAL A 92 9.41 -5.55 0.88
C VAL A 92 10.57 -6.25 0.19
N GLU A 93 10.60 -6.30 -1.14
CA GLU A 93 11.70 -6.89 -1.88
C GLU A 93 13.03 -6.14 -1.63
N MET A 94 12.98 -4.79 -1.54
CA MET A 94 14.16 -4.00 -1.21
C MET A 94 14.65 -4.23 0.21
N LEU A 95 13.73 -4.29 1.18
CA LEU A 95 14.06 -4.59 2.58
C LEU A 95 14.66 -5.99 2.75
N LYS A 96 14.11 -7.00 2.04
CA LYS A 96 14.68 -8.35 2.00
C LYS A 96 16.11 -8.36 1.48
N ARG A 97 16.40 -7.62 0.40
CA ARG A 97 17.78 -7.49 -0.14
C ARG A 97 18.73 -6.84 0.85
N SER A 98 18.25 -5.91 1.66
CA SER A 98 19.01 -5.26 2.73
C SER A 98 19.02 -6.09 4.04
N GLN A 99 18.45 -7.29 4.04
CA GLN A 99 18.32 -8.17 5.21
C GLN A 99 17.56 -7.53 6.38
N VAL A 100 16.65 -6.62 6.09
CA VAL A 100 15.75 -6.01 7.08
C VAL A 100 14.46 -6.82 7.14
N PRO A 101 14.16 -7.49 8.26
CA PRO A 101 12.96 -8.30 8.40
C PRO A 101 11.71 -7.43 8.49
N VAL A 102 10.60 -7.92 7.94
CA VAL A 102 9.29 -7.27 7.98
C VAL A 102 8.33 -8.12 8.79
N ALA A 103 7.87 -7.60 9.92
CA ALA A 103 6.91 -8.29 10.77
C ALA A 103 5.47 -8.14 10.28
N LYS A 104 5.16 -6.99 9.65
CA LYS A 104 3.84 -6.72 9.10
C LYS A 104 3.95 -5.79 7.91
N ALA A 105 3.28 -6.14 6.83
CA ALA A 105 3.12 -5.27 5.66
C ALA A 105 1.64 -5.20 5.30
N ASP A 106 1.08 -3.98 5.19
CA ASP A 106 -0.35 -3.78 5.01
C ASP A 106 -0.63 -2.50 4.19
N ILE A 107 -1.83 -2.38 3.62
CA ILE A 107 -2.26 -1.25 2.81
C ILE A 107 -3.17 -0.34 3.62
N GLY A 108 -2.99 0.97 3.44
CA GLY A 108 -3.82 1.98 4.08
C GLY A 108 -3.07 2.83 5.11
N PRO A 109 -3.76 3.73 5.80
CA PRO A 109 -3.14 4.67 6.72
C PRO A 109 -2.52 3.96 7.94
N VAL A 110 -1.49 4.58 8.49
CA VAL A 110 -0.92 4.16 9.79
C VAL A 110 -1.93 4.48 10.88
N ASN A 111 -2.29 3.49 11.68
CA ASN A 111 -3.21 3.61 12.79
C ASN A 111 -2.52 3.30 14.12
N ARG A 112 -3.21 3.59 15.23
CA ARG A 112 -2.67 3.38 16.58
C ARG A 112 -2.19 1.95 16.84
N ARG A 113 -2.89 0.94 16.27
CA ARG A 113 -2.54 -0.47 16.45
C ARG A 113 -1.19 -0.80 15.83
N ASP A 114 -0.86 -0.23 14.68
CA ASP A 114 0.44 -0.43 14.03
C ASP A 114 1.58 0.07 14.91
N VAL A 115 1.38 1.19 15.61
CA VAL A 115 2.36 1.76 16.55
C VAL A 115 2.52 0.88 17.80
N ILE A 116 1.41 0.33 18.34
CA ILE A 116 1.45 -0.58 19.48
C ILE A 116 2.18 -1.88 19.13
N GLU A 117 1.97 -2.40 17.92
CA GLU A 117 2.70 -3.57 17.42
C GLU A 117 4.20 -3.27 17.29
N ALA A 118 4.59 -2.12 16.74
CA ALA A 118 5.98 -1.67 16.65
C ALA A 118 6.63 -1.52 18.05
N LYS A 119 5.87 -1.03 19.04
CA LYS A 119 6.34 -0.94 20.43
C LYS A 119 6.71 -2.29 21.02
N ALA A 120 5.88 -3.31 20.78
CA ALA A 120 6.18 -4.67 21.26
C ALA A 120 7.44 -5.27 20.59
N ILE A 121 7.72 -4.88 19.33
CA ILE A 121 8.95 -5.26 18.62
C ILE A 121 10.16 -4.51 19.20
N LYS A 122 10.01 -3.21 19.48
CA LYS A 122 11.06 -2.35 20.02
C LYS A 122 11.66 -2.87 21.33
N GLU A 123 10.85 -3.55 22.16
CA GLU A 123 11.33 -4.16 23.40
C GLU A 123 12.37 -5.26 23.16
N LYS A 124 12.39 -5.85 21.96
CA LYS A 124 13.33 -6.89 21.54
C LYS A 124 14.48 -6.34 20.72
N ASP A 125 14.15 -5.45 19.79
CA ASP A 125 15.09 -4.81 18.87
C ASP A 125 14.62 -3.39 18.57
N ARG A 126 15.41 -2.39 19.00
CA ARG A 126 15.04 -0.98 18.86
C ARG A 126 15.00 -0.51 17.39
N HIS A 127 15.84 -1.09 16.54
CA HIS A 127 15.93 -0.70 15.13
C HIS A 127 14.80 -1.30 14.30
N LEU A 128 14.20 -2.40 14.73
CA LEU A 128 13.07 -3.04 14.09
C LEU A 128 11.73 -2.52 14.61
N GLY A 129 11.70 -2.00 15.84
CA GLY A 129 10.47 -1.45 16.46
C GLY A 129 10.08 -0.08 15.91
N ILE A 130 9.86 0.02 14.62
CA ILE A 130 9.53 1.24 13.90
C ILE A 130 8.39 1.02 12.89
N VAL A 131 7.82 2.11 12.38
CA VAL A 131 6.85 2.06 11.28
C VAL A 131 7.41 2.80 10.07
N LEU A 132 7.47 2.12 8.92
CA LEU A 132 7.69 2.74 7.62
C LEU A 132 6.33 3.00 6.94
N SER A 133 6.10 4.21 6.50
CA SER A 133 4.88 4.62 5.81
C SER A 133 5.20 5.22 4.45
N PHE A 134 4.72 4.55 3.39
CA PHE A 134 4.94 4.97 2.02
C PHE A 134 3.64 5.54 1.43
N ASN A 135 3.65 6.85 1.13
CA ASN A 135 2.55 7.59 0.48
C ASN A 135 1.17 7.38 1.15
N VAL A 136 1.14 7.15 2.45
CA VAL A 136 -0.08 7.01 3.26
C VAL A 136 -0.10 8.03 4.39
N LYS A 137 -1.29 8.32 4.88
CA LYS A 137 -1.46 9.23 6.03
C LYS A 137 -1.16 8.52 7.34
N ILE A 138 -0.56 9.22 8.28
CA ILE A 138 -0.51 8.83 9.66
C ILE A 138 -1.75 9.41 10.35
N LEU A 139 -2.56 8.55 10.98
CA LEU A 139 -3.75 9.01 11.69
C LEU A 139 -3.37 9.72 12.99
N PRO A 140 -4.19 10.69 13.47
CA PRO A 140 -3.88 11.45 14.68
C PRO A 140 -3.64 10.59 15.94
N ASP A 141 -4.41 9.51 16.09
CA ASP A 141 -4.27 8.55 17.18
C ASP A 141 -2.97 7.74 17.10
N ALA A 142 -2.47 7.46 15.90
CA ALA A 142 -1.17 6.84 15.68
C ALA A 142 -0.02 7.81 16.00
N GLN A 143 -0.16 9.06 15.60
CA GLN A 143 0.82 10.10 15.90
C GLN A 143 0.97 10.29 17.41
N GLU A 144 -0.15 10.43 18.13
CA GLU A 144 -0.16 10.55 19.59
C GLU A 144 0.49 9.34 20.27
N GLU A 145 0.13 8.12 19.88
CA GLU A 145 0.70 6.89 20.43
C GLU A 145 2.21 6.81 20.15
N SER A 146 2.67 7.23 18.96
CA SER A 146 4.09 7.21 18.60
C SER A 146 4.93 8.14 19.48
N GLU A 147 4.41 9.31 19.81
CA GLU A 147 5.04 10.27 20.72
C GLU A 147 5.11 9.72 22.16
N LEU A 148 4.01 9.17 22.67
CA LEU A 148 3.93 8.57 24.00
C LEU A 148 4.84 7.35 24.15
N SER A 149 4.94 6.53 23.12
CA SER A 149 5.72 5.29 23.13
C SER A 149 7.15 5.45 22.60
N HIS A 150 7.49 6.66 22.12
CA HIS A 150 8.77 6.97 21.46
C HIS A 150 9.08 6.01 20.30
N ILE A 151 8.05 5.70 19.50
CA ILE A 151 8.20 4.91 18.28
C ILE A 151 8.51 5.83 17.11
N LYS A 152 9.55 5.50 16.36
CA LYS A 152 9.92 6.28 15.18
C LYS A 152 9.02 5.93 14.01
N LEU A 153 8.44 6.96 13.39
CA LEU A 153 7.67 6.86 12.17
C LEU A 153 8.49 7.47 11.04
N PHE A 154 8.72 6.72 9.97
CA PHE A 154 9.33 7.22 8.74
C PHE A 154 8.24 7.37 7.70
N GLU A 155 8.09 8.55 7.13
CA GLU A 155 7.12 8.86 6.09
C GLU A 155 7.84 9.41 4.87
N ASP A 156 7.57 8.83 3.70
CA ASP A 156 8.05 9.37 2.42
C ASP A 156 7.11 8.96 1.27
N LYS A 157 7.25 9.67 0.13
CA LYS A 157 6.59 9.36 -1.15
C LYS A 157 7.55 8.83 -2.19
N VAL A 158 8.82 8.71 -1.83
CA VAL A 158 9.91 8.17 -2.67
C VAL A 158 10.47 6.95 -1.96
N ILE A 159 10.38 5.78 -2.61
CA ILE A 159 10.76 4.49 -2.00
C ILE A 159 12.22 4.49 -1.53
N TYR A 160 13.15 4.96 -2.39
CA TYR A 160 14.57 4.99 -2.04
C TYR A 160 14.85 5.91 -0.85
N SER A 161 14.24 7.09 -0.84
CA SER A 161 14.39 8.05 0.25
C SER A 161 13.88 7.49 1.59
N LEU A 162 12.76 6.75 1.57
CA LEU A 162 12.21 6.11 2.77
C LEU A 162 13.20 5.10 3.37
N ILE A 163 13.81 4.28 2.53
CA ILE A 163 14.77 3.25 2.95
C ILE A 163 16.09 3.88 3.38
N ASP A 164 16.59 4.88 2.65
CA ASP A 164 17.82 5.58 2.99
C ASP A 164 17.72 6.31 4.32
N ASN A 165 16.57 6.96 4.59
CA ASN A 165 16.31 7.62 5.88
C ASN A 165 16.30 6.62 7.05
N TYR A 166 15.74 5.44 6.85
CA TYR A 166 15.78 4.37 7.85
C TYR A 166 17.20 3.87 8.07
N ASN A 167 17.94 3.56 7.00
CA ASN A 167 19.31 3.06 7.09
C ASN A 167 20.24 4.08 7.76
N ALA A 168 20.15 5.36 7.36
CA ALA A 168 20.94 6.44 7.97
C ALA A 168 20.67 6.54 9.48
N TRP A 169 19.40 6.42 9.89
CA TRP A 169 19.07 6.41 11.30
C TRP A 169 19.64 5.20 12.05
N VAL A 170 19.64 4.02 11.44
CA VAL A 170 20.25 2.81 12.05
C VAL A 170 21.75 2.96 12.21
N GLU A 171 22.43 3.64 11.25
CA GLU A 171 23.89 3.88 11.32
C GLU A 171 24.29 4.96 12.34
N GLU A 172 23.41 5.93 12.60
CA GLU A 172 23.67 7.03 13.55
C GLU A 172 23.45 6.67 15.01
N ASP A 173 22.71 5.60 15.28
CA ASP A 173 22.18 5.23 16.58
C ASP A 173 22.94 4.05 17.23
#